data_af03600e139393a4240589d5de6458dd
#
_entry.id   af03600e139393a4240589d5de6458dd
#
_cell.length_a   1.000
_cell.length_b   1.000
_cell.length_c   1.000
_cell.angle_alpha   90.00
_cell.angle_beta   90.00
_cell.angle_gamma   90.00
#
_symmetry.space_group_name_H-M   'P 1'
#
loop_
_entity.id
_entity.type
_entity.pdbx_description
1 polymer ?
#
loop_
_entity_poly.entity_id
_entity_poly.type
_entity_poly.pdbx_seq_one_letter_code
_entity_poly.pdbx_strand_id
1 'polypeptide(L)'
;MDGVSRVQKLQMATQTGANVDVCAIRGNFDDAQTGVKKIFADAFIAKTLDEKGVFLSSANSINWGRLAPQIVYYVSAYCDLLAQSAINPGDEIDVCVPTGNFGNIFAAYIAKRMGLPICRLICASNRNNILTDFLATGVYDRNRKFYTTMSPSMDILISSNLERLLYTTSGAEKTAACMRALAADGKYTVDAETKAKIDESFLGYFCDEELTKATIRETFDTHHYLCDTHTAVGLAAARQYIAAHGGTRKIVLASTASPYKFANDVYTALTGKVAADELAALNALSAYSHTEIPAPLAGIDKRPVRFTKTVDVCDMPADVLSFAE
;
A
#
# COMPACT_ATOMS: atom_id res chain seq x y z
N MET A 1 9.06 -8.85 14.83
CA MET A 1 9.62 -9.47 13.62
C MET A 1 11.13 -9.15 13.57
N ASP A 2 11.96 -10.16 13.60
CA ASP A 2 13.37 -10.00 13.22
C ASP A 2 13.41 -9.90 11.68
N GLY A 3 13.55 -8.73 11.12
CA GLY A 3 13.57 -8.55 9.67
C GLY A 3 12.93 -7.25 9.20
N VAL A 4 12.37 -6.48 10.11
CA VAL A 4 12.02 -5.09 9.80
C VAL A 4 13.26 -4.21 9.90
N SER A 5 13.30 -3.13 9.13
CA SER A 5 14.39 -2.18 9.17
C SER A 5 14.59 -1.56 10.56
N ARG A 6 15.81 -1.16 10.87
CA ARG A 6 16.12 -0.52 12.16
C ARG A 6 15.26 0.72 12.40
N VAL A 7 15.04 1.53 11.37
CA VAL A 7 14.21 2.73 11.47
C VAL A 7 12.75 2.35 11.76
N GLN A 8 12.19 1.34 11.07
CA GLN A 8 10.83 0.86 11.34
C GLN A 8 10.69 0.26 12.74
N LYS A 9 11.68 -0.49 13.21
CA LYS A 9 11.71 -1.03 14.56
C LYS A 9 11.69 0.10 15.60
N LEU A 10 12.50 1.12 15.42
CA LEU A 10 12.52 2.28 16.31
C LEU A 10 11.20 3.06 16.26
N GLN A 11 10.61 3.24 15.08
CA GLN A 11 9.30 3.90 14.97
C GLN A 11 8.21 3.21 15.81
N MET A 12 8.23 1.89 15.89
CA MET A 12 7.31 1.13 16.74
C MET A 12 7.73 1.17 18.21
N ALA A 13 8.99 0.86 18.51
CA ALA A 13 9.50 0.69 19.87
C ALA A 13 9.56 1.98 20.68
N THR A 14 9.57 3.14 20.02
CA THR A 14 9.60 4.47 20.65
C THR A 14 8.25 5.19 20.66
N GLN A 15 7.15 4.50 20.32
CA GLN A 15 5.81 5.08 20.34
C GLN A 15 5.45 5.62 21.73
N THR A 16 4.73 6.73 21.73
CA THR A 16 4.20 7.39 22.94
C THR A 16 2.70 7.11 23.05
N GLY A 17 2.15 7.19 24.23
CA GLY A 17 0.74 6.93 24.49
C GLY A 17 0.56 5.84 25.54
N ALA A 18 -0.42 6.04 26.43
CA ALA A 18 -0.71 5.09 27.51
C ALA A 18 -1.52 3.87 27.03
N ASN A 19 -2.19 4.01 25.88
CA ASN A 19 -3.05 2.99 25.26
C ASN A 19 -2.40 2.26 24.09
N VAL A 20 -1.07 2.26 24.03
CA VAL A 20 -0.30 1.60 22.96
C VAL A 20 0.65 0.60 23.59
N ASP A 21 0.68 -0.61 23.04
CA ASP A 21 1.71 -1.60 23.29
C ASP A 21 2.27 -2.14 21.95
N VAL A 22 3.52 -2.59 21.98
CA VAL A 22 4.21 -3.17 20.83
C VAL A 22 4.94 -4.43 21.25
N CYS A 23 4.51 -5.54 20.72
CA CYS A 23 5.14 -6.83 20.91
C CYS A 23 5.79 -7.30 19.60
N ALA A 24 7.08 -7.61 19.65
CA ALA A 24 7.77 -8.26 18.54
C ALA A 24 7.55 -9.76 18.60
N ILE A 25 7.54 -10.43 17.45
CA ILE A 25 7.52 -11.88 17.38
C ILE A 25 8.82 -12.42 16.79
N ARG A 26 9.26 -13.60 17.26
CA ARG A 26 10.30 -14.39 16.61
C ARG A 26 9.68 -15.11 15.42
N GLY A 27 9.90 -14.55 14.22
CA GLY A 27 9.34 -15.06 12.99
C GLY A 27 9.32 -14.00 11.88
N ASN A 28 8.81 -14.39 10.74
CA ASN A 28 8.65 -13.52 9.58
C ASN A 28 7.25 -12.88 9.52
N PHE A 29 6.98 -12.13 8.44
CA PHE A 29 5.70 -11.44 8.26
C PHE A 29 4.51 -12.42 8.13
N ASP A 30 4.71 -13.55 7.47
CA ASP A 30 3.64 -14.56 7.29
C ASP A 30 3.29 -15.25 8.60
N ASP A 31 4.30 -15.48 9.47
CA ASP A 31 4.09 -16.01 10.82
C ASP A 31 3.25 -15.03 11.66
N ALA A 32 3.58 -13.74 11.61
CA ALA A 32 2.81 -12.70 12.30
C ALA A 32 1.37 -12.64 11.79
N GLN A 33 1.19 -12.60 10.48
CA GLN A 33 -0.12 -12.53 9.85
C GLN A 33 -0.99 -13.75 10.16
N THR A 34 -0.38 -14.93 10.12
CA THR A 34 -1.05 -16.21 10.45
C THR A 34 -1.46 -16.26 11.92
N GLY A 35 -0.57 -15.82 12.84
CA GLY A 35 -0.88 -15.72 14.26
C GLY A 35 -2.04 -14.77 14.53
N VAL A 36 -2.02 -13.57 13.94
CA VAL A 36 -3.13 -12.62 14.06
C VAL A 36 -4.45 -13.20 13.55
N LYS A 37 -4.47 -13.85 12.38
CA LYS A 37 -5.69 -14.48 11.84
C LYS A 37 -6.24 -15.57 12.77
N LYS A 38 -5.37 -16.37 13.39
CA LYS A 38 -5.78 -17.39 14.37
C LYS A 38 -6.42 -16.74 15.60
N ILE A 39 -5.84 -15.66 16.13
CA ILE A 39 -6.38 -14.92 17.27
C ILE A 39 -7.77 -14.35 16.93
N PHE A 40 -7.95 -13.77 15.75
CA PHE A 40 -9.24 -13.24 15.31
C PHE A 40 -10.32 -14.32 15.14
N ALA A 41 -9.94 -15.54 14.80
CA ALA A 41 -10.85 -16.67 14.62
C ALA A 41 -11.11 -17.46 15.91
N ASP A 42 -10.41 -17.16 16.99
CA ASP A 42 -10.50 -17.91 18.25
C ASP A 42 -11.69 -17.43 19.09
N ALA A 43 -12.70 -18.27 19.24
CA ALA A 43 -13.91 -17.98 19.99
C ALA A 43 -13.65 -17.77 21.50
N PHE A 44 -12.64 -18.43 22.07
CA PHE A 44 -12.29 -18.26 23.48
C PHE A 44 -11.68 -16.87 23.72
N ILE A 45 -10.77 -16.46 22.86
CA ILE A 45 -10.17 -15.12 22.93
C ILE A 45 -11.24 -14.05 22.74
N ALA A 46 -12.09 -14.20 21.72
CA ALA A 46 -13.18 -13.27 21.45
C ALA A 46 -14.10 -13.10 22.67
N LYS A 47 -14.52 -14.23 23.30
CA LYS A 47 -15.35 -14.20 24.50
C LYS A 47 -14.66 -13.56 25.69
N THR A 48 -13.39 -13.89 25.94
CA THR A 48 -12.62 -13.36 27.06
C THR A 48 -12.42 -11.84 26.95
N LEU A 49 -12.21 -11.34 25.73
CA LEU A 49 -12.12 -9.91 25.48
C LEU A 49 -13.47 -9.20 25.63
N ASP A 50 -14.55 -9.81 25.13
CA ASP A 50 -15.91 -9.28 25.25
C ASP A 50 -16.34 -9.11 26.71
N GLU A 51 -16.00 -10.08 27.58
CA GLU A 51 -16.23 -10.01 29.04
C GLU A 51 -15.50 -8.80 29.69
N LYS A 52 -14.43 -8.30 29.06
CA LYS A 52 -13.69 -7.09 29.47
C LYS A 52 -14.16 -5.83 28.73
N GLY A 53 -15.18 -5.89 27.88
CA GLY A 53 -15.67 -4.78 27.08
C GLY A 53 -14.73 -4.40 25.92
N VAL A 54 -13.88 -5.31 25.47
CA VAL A 54 -12.89 -5.11 24.40
C VAL A 54 -13.21 -6.02 23.22
N PHE A 55 -13.06 -5.54 22.00
CA PHE A 55 -13.14 -6.35 20.80
C PHE A 55 -11.95 -6.12 19.87
N LEU A 56 -11.59 -7.15 19.11
CA LEU A 56 -10.50 -7.05 18.13
C LEU A 56 -10.96 -6.34 16.86
N SER A 57 -10.14 -5.47 16.36
CA SER A 57 -10.34 -4.81 15.07
C SER A 57 -9.01 -4.75 14.30
N SER A 58 -9.07 -4.51 13.00
CA SER A 58 -7.90 -4.45 12.13
C SER A 58 -7.61 -3.01 11.70
N ALA A 59 -6.34 -2.63 11.71
CA ALA A 59 -5.87 -1.33 11.24
C ALA A 59 -5.45 -1.34 9.76
N ASN A 60 -5.62 -2.43 9.02
CA ASN A 60 -5.33 -2.52 7.60
C ASN A 60 -6.59 -2.27 6.73
N SER A 61 -6.41 -2.20 5.41
CA SER A 61 -7.49 -1.89 4.45
C SER A 61 -8.54 -3.00 4.26
N ILE A 62 -8.38 -4.18 4.91
CA ILE A 62 -9.44 -5.18 5.00
C ILE A 62 -10.63 -4.61 5.81
N ASN A 63 -10.35 -3.80 6.83
CA ASN A 63 -11.36 -3.09 7.57
C ASN A 63 -11.95 -1.95 6.72
N TRP A 64 -13.27 -1.98 6.49
CA TRP A 64 -13.98 -0.93 5.76
C TRP A 64 -13.76 0.46 6.36
N GLY A 65 -13.71 0.57 7.68
CA GLY A 65 -13.41 1.80 8.40
C GLY A 65 -12.01 2.39 8.10
N ARG A 66 -11.12 1.61 7.47
CA ARG A 66 -9.82 2.05 6.98
C ARG A 66 -9.83 2.37 5.49
N LEU A 67 -10.78 1.79 4.73
CA LEU A 67 -10.92 2.03 3.30
C LEU A 67 -11.81 3.26 3.02
N ALA A 68 -12.97 3.33 3.66
CA ALA A 68 -13.96 4.39 3.39
C ALA A 68 -13.41 5.82 3.55
N PRO A 69 -12.60 6.16 4.58
CA PRO A 69 -12.01 7.49 4.70
C PRO A 69 -11.07 7.86 3.55
N GLN A 70 -10.52 6.88 2.84
CA GLN A 70 -9.64 7.14 1.69
C GLN A 70 -10.39 7.72 0.48
N ILE A 71 -11.70 7.56 0.43
CA ILE A 71 -12.57 8.19 -0.62
C ILE A 71 -12.38 9.72 -0.59
N VAL A 72 -12.24 10.30 0.62
CA VAL A 72 -12.08 11.73 0.83
C VAL A 72 -10.83 12.28 0.12
N TYR A 73 -9.75 11.49 0.00
CA TYR A 73 -8.52 11.93 -0.67
C TYR A 73 -8.77 12.36 -2.11
N TYR A 74 -9.61 11.64 -2.83
CA TYR A 74 -9.91 11.90 -4.25
C TYR A 74 -10.87 13.05 -4.43
N VAL A 75 -11.84 13.20 -3.52
CA VAL A 75 -12.72 14.37 -3.48
C VAL A 75 -11.90 15.63 -3.19
N SER A 76 -11.02 15.58 -2.17
CA SER A 76 -10.13 16.68 -1.83
C SER A 76 -9.21 17.05 -3.00
N ALA A 77 -8.53 16.06 -3.61
CA ALA A 77 -7.65 16.31 -4.74
C ALA A 77 -8.37 16.94 -5.94
N TYR A 78 -9.61 16.54 -6.22
CA TYR A 78 -10.42 17.16 -7.26
C TYR A 78 -10.77 18.61 -6.92
N CYS A 79 -11.17 18.88 -5.68
CA CYS A 79 -11.45 20.24 -5.21
C CYS A 79 -10.18 21.12 -5.25
N ASP A 80 -9.01 20.57 -4.92
CA ASP A 80 -7.74 21.28 -4.99
C ASP A 80 -7.38 21.66 -6.44
N LEU A 81 -7.62 20.78 -7.40
CA LEU A 81 -7.45 21.09 -8.82
C LEU A 81 -8.38 22.22 -9.31
N LEU A 82 -9.65 22.22 -8.85
CA LEU A 82 -10.59 23.31 -9.11
C LEU A 82 -10.11 24.62 -8.49
N ALA A 83 -9.68 24.61 -7.22
CA ALA A 83 -9.19 25.78 -6.52
C ALA A 83 -7.93 26.40 -7.18
N GLN A 84 -7.09 25.55 -7.76
CA GLN A 84 -5.91 25.97 -8.53
C GLN A 84 -6.24 26.38 -9.98
N SER A 85 -7.52 26.32 -10.39
CA SER A 85 -7.93 26.55 -11.79
C SER A 85 -7.20 25.63 -12.79
N ALA A 86 -6.75 24.47 -12.34
CA ALA A 86 -6.10 23.46 -13.17
C ALA A 86 -7.10 22.65 -14.03
N ILE A 87 -8.36 22.64 -13.61
CA ILE A 87 -9.53 22.05 -14.28
C ILE A 87 -10.76 22.95 -14.06
N ASN A 88 -11.81 22.76 -14.88
CA ASN A 88 -13.13 23.35 -14.67
C ASN A 88 -14.08 22.37 -13.98
N PRO A 89 -15.19 22.84 -13.36
CA PRO A 89 -16.20 21.96 -12.81
C PRO A 89 -16.76 21.00 -13.87
N GLY A 90 -16.68 19.71 -13.58
CA GLY A 90 -17.14 18.64 -14.49
C GLY A 90 -16.06 18.10 -15.43
N ASP A 91 -14.89 18.73 -15.51
CA ASP A 91 -13.77 18.16 -16.27
C ASP A 91 -13.36 16.81 -15.68
N GLU A 92 -13.17 15.82 -16.55
CA GLU A 92 -12.69 14.51 -16.13
C GLU A 92 -11.19 14.51 -15.82
N ILE A 93 -10.82 13.78 -14.77
CA ILE A 93 -9.43 13.49 -14.44
C ILE A 93 -9.16 11.98 -14.54
N ASP A 94 -7.89 11.62 -14.64
CA ASP A 94 -7.43 10.26 -14.43
C ASP A 94 -6.74 10.15 -13.06
N VAL A 95 -6.76 8.97 -12.46
CA VAL A 95 -6.14 8.74 -11.15
C VAL A 95 -5.16 7.58 -11.26
N CYS A 96 -3.90 7.80 -10.86
CA CYS A 96 -2.87 6.76 -10.80
C CYS A 96 -2.55 6.41 -9.35
N VAL A 97 -2.56 5.13 -9.03
CA VAL A 97 -2.34 4.65 -7.67
C VAL A 97 -1.31 3.53 -7.63
N PRO A 98 -0.17 3.72 -6.91
CA PRO A 98 0.72 2.62 -6.55
C PRO A 98 -0.06 1.59 -5.74
N THR A 99 -0.20 0.37 -6.26
CA THR A 99 -1.21 -0.56 -5.78
C THR A 99 -0.62 -1.90 -5.37
N GLY A 100 -0.86 -2.31 -4.13
CA GLY A 100 -0.68 -3.65 -3.61
C GLY A 100 -2.03 -4.27 -3.24
N ASN A 101 -2.51 -4.01 -2.03
CA ASN A 101 -3.76 -4.58 -1.49
C ASN A 101 -5.07 -4.00 -2.07
N PHE A 102 -4.99 -3.20 -3.11
CA PHE A 102 -6.12 -2.63 -3.85
C PHE A 102 -7.05 -1.68 -3.06
N GLY A 103 -6.76 -1.41 -1.79
CA GLY A 103 -7.64 -0.59 -0.95
C GLY A 103 -7.75 0.85 -1.41
N ASN A 104 -6.62 1.50 -1.67
CA ASN A 104 -6.56 2.89 -2.06
C ASN A 104 -7.21 3.13 -3.44
N ILE A 105 -6.84 2.36 -4.48
CA ILE A 105 -7.44 2.50 -5.82
C ILE A 105 -8.94 2.12 -5.83
N PHE A 106 -9.36 1.19 -4.96
CA PHE A 106 -10.78 0.88 -4.79
C PHE A 106 -11.55 2.04 -4.15
N ALA A 107 -10.95 2.79 -3.23
CA ALA A 107 -11.52 4.03 -2.71
C ALA A 107 -11.72 5.08 -3.82
N ALA A 108 -10.75 5.22 -4.74
CA ALA A 108 -10.91 6.06 -5.94
C ALA A 108 -12.05 5.57 -6.84
N TYR A 109 -12.19 4.25 -7.00
CA TYR A 109 -13.32 3.67 -7.75
C TYR A 109 -14.66 3.98 -7.11
N ILE A 110 -14.77 3.92 -5.79
CA ILE A 110 -15.98 4.32 -5.09
C ILE A 110 -16.26 5.81 -5.29
N ALA A 111 -15.24 6.69 -5.18
CA ALA A 111 -15.40 8.12 -5.47
C ALA A 111 -15.96 8.35 -6.88
N LYS A 112 -15.43 7.65 -7.89
CA LYS A 112 -15.98 7.67 -9.27
C LYS A 112 -17.45 7.26 -9.29
N ARG A 113 -17.81 6.16 -8.64
CA ARG A 113 -19.20 5.68 -8.56
C ARG A 113 -20.14 6.61 -7.78
N MET A 114 -19.61 7.43 -6.89
CA MET A 114 -20.34 8.49 -6.20
C MET A 114 -20.56 9.73 -7.08
N GLY A 115 -19.99 9.76 -8.29
CA GLY A 115 -20.17 10.85 -9.26
C GLY A 115 -18.97 11.80 -9.38
N LEU A 116 -17.84 11.52 -8.71
CA LEU A 116 -16.62 12.29 -8.96
C LEU A 116 -16.15 12.05 -10.40
N PRO A 117 -15.84 13.11 -11.18
CA PRO A 117 -15.47 12.99 -12.59
C PRO A 117 -14.08 12.35 -12.76
N ILE A 118 -13.99 11.05 -12.54
CA ILE A 118 -12.81 10.23 -12.78
C ILE A 118 -13.04 9.39 -14.03
N CYS A 119 -12.22 9.56 -15.06
CA CYS A 119 -12.31 8.77 -16.27
C CYS A 119 -11.66 7.40 -16.09
N ARG A 120 -10.35 7.37 -15.81
CA ARG A 120 -9.55 6.15 -15.69
C ARG A 120 -8.84 6.03 -14.35
N LEU A 121 -8.72 4.80 -13.90
CA LEU A 121 -7.98 4.37 -12.72
C LEU A 121 -6.77 3.55 -13.18
N ILE A 122 -5.58 4.10 -13.01
CA ILE A 122 -4.33 3.51 -13.44
C ILE A 122 -3.75 2.76 -12.23
N CYS A 123 -3.82 1.43 -12.28
CA CYS A 123 -3.25 0.55 -11.28
C CYS A 123 -1.77 0.35 -11.58
N ALA A 124 -0.92 0.95 -10.78
CA ALA A 124 0.52 0.81 -10.91
C ALA A 124 1.03 -0.32 -10.02
N SER A 125 1.71 -1.30 -10.61
CA SER A 125 2.35 -2.43 -9.94
C SER A 125 3.87 -2.30 -9.98
N ASN A 126 4.56 -2.89 -9.01
CA ASN A 126 6.00 -3.13 -9.10
C ASN A 126 6.27 -4.46 -9.84
N ARG A 127 7.45 -5.04 -9.70
CA ARG A 127 7.81 -6.31 -10.34
C ARG A 127 6.87 -7.47 -9.97
N ASN A 128 6.15 -7.39 -8.85
CA ASN A 128 5.05 -8.31 -8.51
C ASN A 128 3.75 -7.87 -9.22
N ASN A 129 3.74 -7.96 -10.54
CA ASN A 129 2.75 -7.36 -11.45
C ASN A 129 1.45 -8.15 -11.63
N ILE A 130 1.05 -8.94 -10.63
CA ILE A 130 -0.15 -9.78 -10.70
C ILE A 130 -1.42 -9.00 -11.04
N LEU A 131 -1.56 -7.77 -10.50
CA LEU A 131 -2.70 -6.90 -10.79
C LEU A 131 -2.68 -6.38 -12.22
N THR A 132 -1.51 -6.05 -12.76
CA THR A 132 -1.36 -5.63 -14.16
C THR A 132 -1.80 -6.75 -15.11
N ASP A 133 -1.35 -7.98 -14.87
CA ASP A 133 -1.72 -9.14 -15.68
C ASP A 133 -3.22 -9.45 -15.55
N PHE A 134 -3.77 -9.38 -14.33
CA PHE A 134 -5.21 -9.56 -14.12
C PHE A 134 -6.05 -8.53 -14.88
N LEU A 135 -5.69 -7.26 -14.79
CA LEU A 135 -6.39 -6.17 -15.48
C LEU A 135 -6.26 -6.29 -17.01
N ALA A 136 -5.16 -6.83 -17.52
CA ALA A 136 -4.99 -7.07 -18.94
C ALA A 136 -5.80 -8.28 -19.45
N THR A 137 -5.83 -9.38 -18.68
CA THR A 137 -6.30 -10.69 -19.18
C THR A 137 -7.59 -11.20 -18.54
N GLY A 138 -7.98 -10.68 -17.38
CA GLY A 138 -9.05 -11.26 -16.55
C GLY A 138 -8.62 -12.50 -15.76
N VAL A 139 -7.34 -12.92 -15.86
CA VAL A 139 -6.80 -14.08 -15.18
C VAL A 139 -5.98 -13.61 -13.96
N TYR A 140 -6.37 -14.04 -12.78
CA TYR A 140 -5.60 -13.84 -11.55
C TYR A 140 -4.89 -15.14 -11.19
N ASP A 141 -3.56 -15.14 -11.22
CA ASP A 141 -2.74 -16.33 -10.95
C ASP A 141 -1.62 -16.00 -9.99
N ARG A 142 -1.75 -16.50 -8.73
CA ARG A 142 -0.74 -16.32 -7.67
C ARG A 142 0.41 -17.33 -7.75
N ASN A 143 0.33 -18.33 -8.64
CA ASN A 143 1.35 -19.38 -8.80
C ASN A 143 2.53 -18.85 -9.60
N ARG A 144 3.21 -17.85 -9.06
CA ARG A 144 4.34 -17.15 -9.69
C ARG A 144 5.43 -16.85 -8.66
N LYS A 145 6.60 -16.48 -9.16
CA LYS A 145 7.71 -16.09 -8.29
C LYS A 145 7.37 -14.79 -7.55
N PHE A 146 7.66 -14.77 -6.26
CA PHE A 146 7.63 -13.56 -5.44
C PHE A 146 8.98 -12.84 -5.51
N TYR A 147 8.94 -11.51 -5.57
CA TYR A 147 10.12 -10.65 -5.59
C TYR A 147 10.06 -9.68 -4.41
N THR A 148 11.16 -9.60 -3.65
CA THR A 148 11.36 -8.51 -2.69
C THR A 148 11.88 -7.30 -3.45
N THR A 149 11.19 -6.16 -3.33
CA THR A 149 11.48 -4.95 -4.09
C THR A 149 11.76 -3.76 -3.17
N MET A 150 12.22 -2.64 -3.75
CA MET A 150 12.37 -1.38 -3.04
C MET A 150 11.02 -0.67 -2.74
N SER A 151 9.91 -1.20 -3.24
CA SER A 151 8.54 -0.73 -2.93
C SER A 151 7.73 -1.81 -2.18
N PRO A 152 8.13 -2.21 -0.96
CA PRO A 152 7.68 -3.44 -0.29
C PRO A 152 6.19 -3.46 0.03
N SER A 153 5.50 -2.33 0.14
CA SER A 153 4.05 -2.31 0.35
C SER A 153 3.25 -2.81 -0.86
N MET A 154 3.91 -2.95 -2.02
CA MET A 154 3.35 -3.49 -3.25
C MET A 154 3.82 -4.93 -3.52
N ASP A 155 4.65 -5.52 -2.65
CA ASP A 155 5.12 -6.90 -2.74
C ASP A 155 4.01 -7.84 -2.29
N ILE A 156 3.13 -8.19 -3.22
CA ILE A 156 1.99 -9.06 -2.96
C ILE A 156 1.79 -10.10 -4.07
N LEU A 157 1.26 -11.26 -3.70
CA LEU A 157 0.69 -12.25 -4.61
C LEU A 157 -0.81 -12.43 -4.40
N ILE A 158 -1.35 -11.88 -3.29
CA ILE A 158 -2.79 -11.84 -3.01
C ILE A 158 -3.17 -10.41 -2.65
N SER A 159 -4.02 -9.82 -3.48
CA SER A 159 -4.52 -8.46 -3.27
C SER A 159 -5.85 -8.48 -2.53
N SER A 160 -5.81 -8.13 -1.25
CA SER A 160 -6.89 -8.39 -0.28
C SER A 160 -8.22 -7.67 -0.55
N ASN A 161 -8.22 -6.53 -1.26
CA ASN A 161 -9.44 -5.80 -1.58
C ASN A 161 -9.90 -5.96 -3.03
N LEU A 162 -9.19 -6.74 -3.85
CA LEU A 162 -9.62 -6.99 -5.22
C LEU A 162 -10.97 -7.74 -5.26
N GLU A 163 -11.25 -8.58 -4.27
CA GLU A 163 -12.56 -9.24 -4.14
C GLU A 163 -13.72 -8.25 -4.00
N ARG A 164 -13.47 -7.04 -3.45
CA ARG A 164 -14.49 -5.98 -3.39
C ARG A 164 -14.83 -5.44 -4.77
N LEU A 165 -13.84 -5.34 -5.66
CA LEU A 165 -14.07 -4.98 -7.06
C LEU A 165 -14.88 -6.10 -7.74
N LEU A 166 -14.51 -7.36 -7.56
CA LEU A 166 -15.25 -8.49 -8.12
C LEU A 166 -16.69 -8.48 -7.62
N TYR A 167 -16.91 -8.30 -6.32
CA TYR A 167 -18.25 -8.23 -5.74
C TYR A 167 -19.08 -7.11 -6.37
N THR A 168 -18.52 -5.94 -6.55
CA THR A 168 -19.25 -4.78 -7.11
C THR A 168 -19.51 -4.89 -8.60
N THR A 169 -18.72 -5.69 -9.33
CA THR A 169 -18.86 -5.86 -10.80
C THR A 169 -19.60 -7.14 -11.20
N SER A 170 -19.52 -8.20 -10.40
CA SER A 170 -20.06 -9.52 -10.74
C SER A 170 -21.03 -10.13 -9.71
N GLY A 171 -21.17 -9.50 -8.52
CA GLY A 171 -22.05 -9.98 -7.46
C GLY A 171 -21.45 -11.10 -6.58
N ALA A 172 -22.20 -11.48 -5.55
CA ALA A 172 -21.73 -12.38 -4.50
C ALA A 172 -21.34 -13.78 -4.99
N GLU A 173 -22.18 -14.38 -5.84
CA GLU A 173 -22.00 -15.77 -6.29
C GLU A 173 -20.71 -15.95 -7.12
N LYS A 174 -20.51 -15.10 -8.15
CA LYS A 174 -19.33 -15.15 -9.00
C LYS A 174 -18.06 -14.83 -8.20
N THR A 175 -18.13 -13.86 -7.28
CA THR A 175 -17.01 -13.54 -6.39
C THR A 175 -16.65 -14.72 -5.50
N ALA A 176 -17.62 -15.36 -4.86
CA ALA A 176 -17.39 -16.53 -4.03
C ALA A 176 -16.77 -17.69 -4.82
N ALA A 177 -17.18 -17.88 -6.08
CA ALA A 177 -16.59 -18.89 -6.97
C ALA A 177 -15.11 -18.55 -7.26
N CYS A 178 -14.77 -17.30 -7.59
CA CYS A 178 -13.39 -16.85 -7.80
C CYS A 178 -12.53 -17.07 -6.55
N MET A 179 -13.05 -16.74 -5.35
CA MET A 179 -12.30 -16.89 -4.09
C MET A 179 -12.07 -18.36 -3.75
N ARG A 180 -13.04 -19.24 -4.00
CA ARG A 180 -12.85 -20.70 -3.85
C ARG A 180 -11.78 -21.23 -4.81
N ALA A 181 -11.80 -20.83 -6.08
CA ALA A 181 -10.79 -21.21 -7.06
C ALA A 181 -9.39 -20.70 -6.67
N LEU A 182 -9.30 -19.45 -6.20
CA LEU A 182 -8.04 -18.89 -5.68
C LEU A 182 -7.49 -19.69 -4.50
N ALA A 183 -8.36 -20.15 -3.60
CA ALA A 183 -7.95 -20.95 -2.44
C ALA A 183 -7.49 -22.35 -2.86
N ALA A 184 -8.20 -23.02 -3.77
CA ALA A 184 -7.93 -24.38 -4.22
C ALA A 184 -6.76 -24.46 -5.20
N ASP A 185 -6.79 -23.64 -6.27
CA ASP A 185 -5.89 -23.76 -7.42
C ASP A 185 -4.85 -22.63 -7.48
N GLY A 186 -4.96 -21.63 -6.63
CA GLY A 186 -4.11 -20.44 -6.67
C GLY A 186 -4.44 -19.47 -7.80
N LYS A 187 -5.51 -19.71 -8.56
CA LYS A 187 -5.90 -18.89 -9.71
C LYS A 187 -7.39 -18.89 -9.97
N TYR A 188 -7.87 -17.85 -10.66
CA TYR A 188 -9.22 -17.80 -11.24
C TYR A 188 -9.22 -16.96 -12.52
N THR A 189 -10.29 -17.10 -13.29
CA THR A 189 -10.56 -16.27 -14.47
C THR A 189 -11.96 -15.67 -14.33
N VAL A 190 -12.10 -14.37 -14.53
CA VAL A 190 -13.41 -13.72 -14.57
C VAL A 190 -14.04 -13.92 -15.96
N ASP A 191 -15.37 -13.93 -16.01
CA ASP A 191 -16.10 -13.99 -17.28
C ASP A 191 -15.96 -12.68 -18.10
N ALA A 192 -16.29 -12.76 -19.38
CA ALA A 192 -16.16 -11.64 -20.31
C ALA A 192 -16.99 -10.40 -19.91
N GLU A 193 -18.17 -10.61 -19.31
CA GLU A 193 -19.03 -9.51 -18.83
C GLU A 193 -18.35 -8.77 -17.65
N THR A 194 -17.85 -9.51 -16.68
CA THR A 194 -17.11 -8.96 -15.54
C THR A 194 -15.86 -8.23 -16.00
N LYS A 195 -15.12 -8.84 -16.94
CA LYS A 195 -13.91 -8.21 -17.51
C LYS A 195 -14.23 -6.89 -18.19
N ALA A 196 -15.27 -6.85 -19.02
CA ALA A 196 -15.71 -5.63 -19.70
C ALA A 196 -16.03 -4.49 -18.70
N LYS A 197 -16.78 -4.79 -17.61
CA LYS A 197 -17.07 -3.82 -16.55
C LYS A 197 -15.82 -3.29 -15.83
N ILE A 198 -14.82 -4.15 -15.64
CA ILE A 198 -13.54 -3.73 -15.06
C ILE A 198 -12.80 -2.79 -16.02
N ASP A 199 -12.78 -3.12 -17.32
CA ASP A 199 -12.08 -2.37 -18.35
C ASP A 199 -12.66 -0.97 -18.60
N GLU A 200 -13.91 -0.73 -18.24
CA GLU A 200 -14.52 0.61 -18.29
C GLU A 200 -13.77 1.61 -17.40
N SER A 201 -13.12 1.13 -16.35
CA SER A 201 -12.51 2.01 -15.35
C SER A 201 -11.03 1.80 -15.14
N PHE A 202 -10.53 0.56 -15.22
CA PHE A 202 -9.20 0.22 -14.78
C PHE A 202 -8.25 -0.10 -15.94
N LEU A 203 -6.99 0.32 -15.79
CA LEU A 203 -5.85 -0.05 -16.62
C LEU A 203 -4.67 -0.41 -15.72
N GLY A 204 -3.89 -1.42 -16.08
CA GLY A 204 -2.73 -1.88 -15.33
C GLY A 204 -1.43 -1.57 -16.04
N TYR A 205 -0.46 -1.02 -15.30
CA TYR A 205 0.92 -0.83 -15.74
C TYR A 205 1.86 -1.30 -14.65
N PHE A 206 3.09 -1.65 -15.02
CA PHE A 206 4.09 -2.04 -14.02
C PHE A 206 5.44 -1.37 -14.27
N CYS A 207 6.24 -1.31 -13.21
CA CYS A 207 7.56 -0.74 -13.20
C CYS A 207 8.51 -1.68 -12.47
N ASP A 208 9.65 -2.00 -13.08
CA ASP A 208 10.69 -2.78 -12.44
C ASP A 208 11.62 -1.90 -11.59
N GLU A 209 12.61 -2.52 -10.93
CA GLU A 209 13.52 -1.84 -10.03
C GLU A 209 14.40 -0.79 -10.75
N GLU A 210 14.85 -1.10 -11.96
CA GLU A 210 15.73 -0.18 -12.70
C GLU A 210 14.95 1.06 -13.19
N LEU A 211 13.74 0.86 -13.70
CA LEU A 211 12.87 1.97 -14.08
C LEU A 211 12.43 2.77 -12.85
N THR A 212 12.21 2.13 -11.70
CA THR A 212 11.89 2.83 -10.43
C THR A 212 13.03 3.76 -10.03
N LYS A 213 14.28 3.27 -10.01
CA LYS A 213 15.47 4.09 -9.68
C LYS A 213 15.66 5.24 -10.67
N ALA A 214 15.53 4.94 -11.98
CA ALA A 214 15.65 5.96 -13.03
C ALA A 214 14.57 7.04 -12.85
N THR A 215 13.33 6.66 -12.53
CA THR A 215 12.22 7.59 -12.32
C THR A 215 12.45 8.48 -11.09
N ILE A 216 12.97 7.95 -9.97
CA ILE A 216 13.34 8.75 -8.79
C ILE A 216 14.37 9.79 -9.18
N ARG A 217 15.46 9.38 -9.83
CA ARG A 217 16.56 10.27 -10.24
C ARG A 217 16.08 11.36 -11.20
N GLU A 218 15.43 10.97 -12.29
CA GLU A 218 14.95 11.89 -13.31
C GLU A 218 13.96 12.91 -12.71
N THR A 219 13.05 12.46 -11.84
CA THR A 219 12.06 13.34 -11.21
C THR A 219 12.75 14.38 -10.32
N PHE A 220 13.75 13.95 -9.55
CA PHE A 220 14.53 14.86 -8.72
C PHE A 220 15.36 15.84 -9.55
N ASP A 221 16.08 15.35 -10.55
CA ASP A 221 16.97 16.19 -11.39
C ASP A 221 16.17 17.21 -12.21
N THR A 222 14.97 16.83 -12.70
CA THR A 222 14.18 17.69 -13.61
C THR A 222 13.21 18.60 -12.87
N HIS A 223 12.59 18.11 -11.81
CA HIS A 223 11.49 18.80 -11.12
C HIS A 223 11.81 19.17 -9.66
N HIS A 224 12.99 18.81 -9.16
CA HIS A 224 13.39 18.99 -7.76
C HIS A 224 12.38 18.40 -6.77
N TYR A 225 11.67 17.34 -7.20
CA TYR A 225 10.71 16.64 -6.39
C TYR A 225 11.27 15.29 -5.91
N LEU A 226 11.44 15.17 -4.60
CA LEU A 226 11.90 13.94 -3.97
C LEU A 226 10.72 13.00 -3.74
N CYS A 227 10.54 12.02 -4.61
CA CYS A 227 9.50 11.00 -4.45
C CYS A 227 10.02 9.75 -3.74
N ASP A 228 9.11 9.05 -3.07
CA ASP A 228 9.38 7.71 -2.54
C ASP A 228 9.32 6.65 -3.63
N THR A 229 9.74 5.43 -3.29
CA THR A 229 9.82 4.31 -4.22
C THR A 229 8.46 3.90 -4.80
N HIS A 230 7.38 3.99 -4.02
CA HIS A 230 6.02 3.66 -4.47
C HIS A 230 5.49 4.74 -5.41
N THR A 231 5.66 6.01 -5.04
CA THR A 231 5.29 7.14 -5.90
C THR A 231 6.03 7.09 -7.23
N ALA A 232 7.31 6.68 -7.24
CA ALA A 232 8.08 6.50 -8.47
C ALA A 232 7.49 5.41 -9.39
N VAL A 233 7.07 4.27 -8.84
CA VAL A 233 6.34 3.24 -9.59
C VAL A 233 5.06 3.80 -10.21
N GLY A 234 4.29 4.57 -9.43
CA GLY A 234 3.08 5.23 -9.93
C GLY A 234 3.37 6.23 -11.04
N LEU A 235 4.43 7.04 -10.89
CA LEU A 235 4.83 8.03 -11.91
C LEU A 235 5.28 7.36 -13.22
N ALA A 236 6.07 6.28 -13.12
CA ALA A 236 6.47 5.49 -14.28
C ALA A 236 5.25 4.89 -15.01
N ALA A 237 4.27 4.35 -14.26
CA ALA A 237 3.03 3.82 -14.80
C ALA A 237 2.18 4.92 -15.48
N ALA A 238 2.07 6.10 -14.86
CA ALA A 238 1.37 7.25 -15.44
C ALA A 238 2.02 7.72 -16.74
N ARG A 239 3.35 7.73 -16.82
CA ARG A 239 4.09 8.06 -18.06
C ARG A 239 3.84 7.03 -19.16
N GLN A 240 3.80 5.73 -18.84
CA GLN A 240 3.45 4.66 -19.80
C GLN A 240 2.01 4.85 -20.31
N TYR A 241 1.08 5.17 -19.42
CA TYR A 241 -0.31 5.46 -19.78
C TYR A 241 -0.40 6.67 -20.74
N ILE A 242 0.28 7.78 -20.43
CA ILE A 242 0.31 8.96 -21.29
C ILE A 242 0.88 8.62 -22.69
N ALA A 243 1.94 7.83 -22.74
CA ALA A 243 2.55 7.43 -24.00
C ALA A 243 1.60 6.56 -24.85
N ALA A 244 0.77 5.73 -24.21
CA ALA A 244 -0.15 4.83 -24.90
C ALA A 244 -1.48 5.49 -25.30
N HIS A 245 -1.98 6.48 -24.52
CA HIS A 245 -3.34 7.01 -24.67
C HIS A 245 -3.40 8.53 -24.93
N GLY A 246 -2.25 9.21 -24.90
CA GLY A 246 -2.18 10.67 -24.94
C GLY A 246 -2.48 11.31 -23.57
N GLY A 247 -1.93 12.50 -23.33
CA GLY A 247 -1.99 13.21 -22.03
C GLY A 247 -2.99 14.37 -22.02
N THR A 248 -4.22 14.19 -22.42
CA THR A 248 -5.21 15.28 -22.51
C THR A 248 -5.85 15.63 -21.18
N ARG A 249 -6.01 14.65 -20.27
CA ARG A 249 -6.57 14.86 -18.93
C ARG A 249 -5.49 15.04 -17.88
N LYS A 250 -5.82 15.77 -16.82
CA LYS A 250 -4.98 15.81 -15.61
C LYS A 250 -4.97 14.45 -14.93
N ILE A 251 -3.80 14.04 -14.44
CA ILE A 251 -3.63 12.80 -13.69
C ILE A 251 -3.32 13.13 -12.24
N VAL A 252 -4.14 12.67 -11.31
CA VAL A 252 -3.83 12.68 -9.89
C VAL A 252 -3.05 11.43 -9.56
N LEU A 253 -1.81 11.60 -9.15
CA LEU A 253 -0.95 10.50 -8.66
C LEU A 253 -1.00 10.44 -7.14
N ALA A 254 -1.43 9.30 -6.59
CA ALA A 254 -1.42 9.09 -5.15
C ALA A 254 0.01 8.89 -4.64
N SER A 255 0.55 9.88 -3.92
CA SER A 255 1.83 9.79 -3.22
C SER A 255 1.60 9.19 -1.84
N THR A 256 1.92 7.90 -1.68
CA THR A 256 1.44 7.09 -0.55
C THR A 256 2.42 6.95 0.60
N ALA A 257 3.66 7.37 0.43
CA ALA A 257 4.71 7.24 1.44
C ALA A 257 5.68 8.43 1.42
N SER A 258 6.49 8.52 2.47
CA SER A 258 7.61 9.46 2.52
C SER A 258 8.88 8.83 1.93
N PRO A 259 9.69 9.56 1.16
CA PRO A 259 10.99 9.10 0.70
C PRO A 259 11.91 8.70 1.84
N TYR A 260 11.77 9.31 3.00
CA TYR A 260 12.54 9.00 4.21
C TYR A 260 12.20 7.65 4.85
N LYS A 261 11.04 7.07 4.55
CA LYS A 261 10.72 5.70 4.96
C LYS A 261 11.60 4.66 4.25
N PHE A 262 12.07 5.01 3.06
CA PHE A 262 12.92 4.18 2.19
C PHE A 262 14.22 4.91 1.85
N ALA A 263 14.78 5.61 2.83
CA ALA A 263 15.86 6.57 2.63
C ALA A 263 17.09 5.97 1.93
N ASN A 264 17.45 4.72 2.25
CA ASN A 264 18.60 4.07 1.64
C ASN A 264 18.38 3.78 0.15
N ASP A 265 17.18 3.29 -0.21
CA ASP A 265 16.84 2.99 -1.60
C ASP A 265 16.74 4.27 -2.44
N VAL A 266 16.10 5.32 -1.88
CA VAL A 266 15.99 6.63 -2.54
C VAL A 266 17.37 7.28 -2.69
N TYR A 267 18.20 7.28 -1.63
CA TYR A 267 19.56 7.81 -1.70
C TYR A 267 20.42 7.05 -2.73
N THR A 268 20.30 5.72 -2.75
CA THR A 268 21.00 4.88 -3.73
C THR A 268 20.52 5.17 -5.15
N ALA A 269 19.21 5.36 -5.36
CA ALA A 269 18.67 5.72 -6.66
C ALA A 269 19.21 7.06 -7.17
N LEU A 270 19.34 8.06 -6.29
CA LEU A 270 19.83 9.40 -6.64
C LEU A 270 21.34 9.44 -6.90
N THR A 271 22.13 8.72 -6.09
CA THR A 271 23.60 8.91 -6.06
C THR A 271 24.41 7.72 -6.58
N GLY A 272 23.79 6.54 -6.68
CA GLY A 272 24.48 5.27 -6.93
C GLY A 272 25.26 4.74 -5.72
N LYS A 273 25.20 5.42 -4.55
CA LYS A 273 25.93 5.05 -3.34
C LYS A 273 24.98 4.45 -2.31
N VAL A 274 25.47 3.47 -1.54
CA VAL A 274 24.75 2.89 -0.41
C VAL A 274 25.25 3.55 0.87
N ALA A 275 24.34 3.96 1.76
CA ALA A 275 24.73 4.50 3.06
C ALA A 275 25.23 3.40 4.00
N ALA A 276 25.99 3.78 5.02
CA ALA A 276 26.57 2.83 5.97
C ALA A 276 25.53 2.04 6.77
N ASP A 277 24.42 2.70 7.12
CA ASP A 277 23.23 2.11 7.74
C ASP A 277 21.99 2.97 7.45
N GLU A 278 20.82 2.53 7.90
CA GLU A 278 19.55 3.21 7.66
C GLU A 278 19.46 4.60 8.31
N LEU A 279 20.07 4.81 9.47
CA LEU A 279 20.10 6.12 10.13
C LEU A 279 21.04 7.08 9.39
N ALA A 280 22.17 6.58 8.93
CA ALA A 280 23.06 7.32 8.05
C ALA A 280 22.39 7.68 6.74
N ALA A 281 21.54 6.80 6.20
CA ALA A 281 20.77 7.06 4.98
C ALA A 281 19.80 8.24 5.13
N LEU A 282 19.14 8.39 6.30
CA LEU A 282 18.26 9.56 6.55
C LEU A 282 19.04 10.87 6.42
N ASN A 283 20.21 10.94 7.07
CA ASN A 283 21.03 12.16 7.05
C ASN A 283 21.67 12.40 5.66
N ALA A 284 22.14 11.34 5.01
CA ALA A 284 22.72 11.43 3.67
C ALA A 284 21.70 11.88 2.63
N LEU A 285 20.47 11.37 2.70
CA LEU A 285 19.37 11.77 1.82
C LEU A 285 19.01 13.24 2.05
N SER A 286 18.85 13.67 3.32
CA SER A 286 18.56 15.05 3.68
C SER A 286 19.64 16.01 3.19
N ALA A 287 20.92 15.69 3.41
CA ALA A 287 22.05 16.49 2.97
C ALA A 287 22.13 16.62 1.43
N TYR A 288 21.82 15.52 0.71
CA TYR A 288 21.86 15.51 -0.75
C TYR A 288 20.67 16.23 -1.38
N SER A 289 19.47 16.01 -0.87
CA SER A 289 18.22 16.53 -1.44
C SER A 289 17.86 17.92 -0.95
N HIS A 290 18.53 18.42 0.08
CA HIS A 290 18.18 19.65 0.79
C HIS A 290 16.75 19.69 1.33
N THR A 291 16.19 18.52 1.64
CA THR A 291 14.87 18.39 2.27
C THR A 291 15.00 18.00 3.74
N GLU A 292 14.00 18.36 4.55
CA GLU A 292 14.02 18.08 5.98
C GLU A 292 13.61 16.63 6.27
N ILE A 293 14.29 16.00 7.25
CA ILE A 293 13.84 14.72 7.79
C ILE A 293 12.52 14.94 8.51
N PRO A 294 11.45 14.19 8.18
CA PRO A 294 10.15 14.35 8.86
C PRO A 294 10.25 14.20 10.37
N ALA A 295 9.54 15.03 11.12
CA ALA A 295 9.56 15.05 12.58
C ALA A 295 9.39 13.67 13.26
N PRO A 296 8.55 12.73 12.74
CA PRO A 296 8.47 11.37 13.30
C PRO A 296 9.75 10.57 13.20
N LEU A 297 10.66 10.90 12.28
CA LEU A 297 11.95 10.21 12.05
C LEU A 297 13.15 10.99 12.57
N ALA A 298 13.03 12.31 12.72
CA ALA A 298 14.11 13.15 13.21
C ALA A 298 14.52 12.74 14.63
N GLY A 299 15.81 12.40 14.83
CA GLY A 299 16.36 11.98 16.11
C GLY A 299 15.73 10.71 16.70
N ILE A 300 15.18 9.84 15.87
CA ILE A 300 14.49 8.61 16.31
C ILE A 300 15.41 7.67 17.11
N ASP A 301 16.69 7.67 16.81
CA ASP A 301 17.74 6.91 17.51
C ASP A 301 18.01 7.41 18.93
N LYS A 302 17.60 8.64 19.25
CA LYS A 302 17.78 9.27 20.57
C LYS A 302 16.52 9.16 21.45
N ARG A 303 15.42 8.65 20.89
CA ARG A 303 14.17 8.48 21.63
C ARG A 303 14.24 7.31 22.59
N PRO A 304 13.59 7.37 23.76
CA PRO A 304 13.52 6.23 24.67
C PRO A 304 12.84 5.04 24.01
N VAL A 305 13.49 3.91 24.01
CA VAL A 305 12.88 2.63 23.59
C VAL A 305 11.99 2.15 24.73
N ARG A 306 10.69 2.16 24.51
CA ARG A 306 9.67 1.77 25.51
C ARG A 306 9.31 0.30 25.41
N PHE A 307 9.29 -0.25 24.20
CA PHE A 307 8.77 -1.58 23.94
C PHE A 307 9.92 -2.49 23.48
N THR A 308 10.24 -3.47 24.32
CA THR A 308 11.32 -4.43 24.08
C THR A 308 10.85 -5.88 24.11
N LYS A 309 9.54 -6.09 24.41
CA LYS A 309 8.92 -7.41 24.51
C LYS A 309 9.03 -8.16 23.18
N THR A 310 9.46 -9.41 23.25
CA THR A 310 9.49 -10.31 22.09
C THR A 310 8.98 -11.66 22.53
N VAL A 311 8.01 -12.23 21.79
CA VAL A 311 7.40 -13.52 22.09
C VAL A 311 7.52 -14.48 20.91
N ASP A 312 7.29 -15.76 21.15
CA ASP A 312 7.12 -16.72 20.08
C ASP A 312 5.69 -16.67 19.52
N VAL A 313 5.50 -17.16 18.30
CA VAL A 313 4.18 -17.10 17.61
C VAL A 313 3.07 -17.80 18.45
N CYS A 314 3.42 -18.86 19.17
CA CYS A 314 2.47 -19.57 20.04
C CYS A 314 2.01 -18.74 21.26
N ASP A 315 2.81 -17.75 21.68
CA ASP A 315 2.52 -16.93 22.85
C ASP A 315 1.74 -15.64 22.52
N MET A 316 1.54 -15.34 21.23
CA MET A 316 0.78 -14.16 20.78
C MET A 316 -0.61 -14.05 21.40
N PRO A 317 -1.41 -15.15 21.55
CA PRO A 317 -2.71 -15.09 22.21
C PRO A 317 -2.66 -14.59 23.65
N ALA A 318 -1.70 -15.11 24.44
CA ALA A 318 -1.50 -14.69 25.82
C ALA A 318 -1.10 -13.22 25.93
N ASP A 319 -0.25 -12.75 25.00
CA ASP A 319 0.17 -11.37 24.94
C ASP A 319 -1.00 -10.42 24.67
N VAL A 320 -1.87 -10.75 23.71
CA VAL A 320 -3.08 -9.97 23.41
C VAL A 320 -4.04 -9.92 24.59
N LEU A 321 -4.23 -11.02 25.30
CA LEU A 321 -5.11 -11.06 26.48
C LEU A 321 -4.55 -10.23 27.64
N SER A 322 -3.20 -10.23 27.83
CA SER A 322 -2.54 -9.43 28.87
C SER A 322 -2.62 -7.93 28.62
N PHE A 323 -2.68 -7.51 27.35
CA PHE A 323 -2.85 -6.09 26.99
C PHE A 323 -4.26 -5.55 27.34
N ALA A 324 -5.25 -6.42 27.39
CA ALA A 324 -6.63 -6.09 27.74
C ALA A 324 -6.87 -6.06 29.27
N GLU A 325 -5.87 -6.36 30.10
CA GLU A 325 -5.92 -6.25 31.58
C GLU A 325 -5.63 -4.83 32.04
#